data_e12ac2e9b3dbf98b44a9b536ff23e91a
#
_entry.id   e12ac2e9b3dbf98b44a9b536ff23e91a
#
_cell.length_a   1.000
_cell.length_b   1.000
_cell.length_c   1.000
_cell.angle_alpha   90.00
_cell.angle_beta   90.00
_cell.angle_gamma   90.00
#
_symmetry.space_group_name_H-M   'P 1'
#
loop_
_entity.id
_entity.type
_entity.pdbx_description
1 polymer ?
#
loop_
_entity_poly.entity_id
_entity_poly.type
_entity_poly.pdbx_seq_one_letter_code
_entity_poly.pdbx_strand_id
1 'polypeptide(L)'
;YEDDFFDVIYSKSVIEHFYYPERFIKEIYRVLKPGGLVITLCPDWKYNYKVYFEDFTHRTPFMSLSLRDIHLIHGFENIQVECFRQLPALWSWPWLLPVAELTRLFVPNILKPHSKWVRFSKEIMLLSSATKPLQGNENW
;
A
#
# COMPACT_ATOMS: atom_id res chain seq x y z
N TYR A 1 6.90 16.26 14.36
CA TYR A 1 6.14 15.69 15.48
C TYR A 1 7.10 15.07 16.48
N GLU A 2 6.69 15.01 17.75
CA GLU A 2 7.40 14.33 18.81
C GLU A 2 7.35 12.81 18.63
N ASP A 3 8.21 12.07 19.35
CA ASP A 3 8.14 10.61 19.42
C ASP A 3 6.82 10.19 20.06
N ASP A 4 6.30 9.04 19.65
CA ASP A 4 5.10 8.42 20.24
C ASP A 4 3.87 9.36 20.28
N PHE A 5 3.68 10.13 19.21
CA PHE A 5 2.62 11.15 19.13
C PHE A 5 1.28 10.59 18.63
N PHE A 6 1.30 9.73 17.59
CA PHE A 6 0.10 9.27 16.91
C PHE A 6 -0.34 7.88 17.37
N ASP A 7 -1.67 7.69 17.52
CA ASP A 7 -2.27 6.38 17.77
C ASP A 7 -2.41 5.59 16.46
N VAL A 8 -2.71 6.29 15.35
CA VAL A 8 -2.88 5.69 14.02
C VAL A 8 -2.26 6.60 12.96
N ILE A 9 -1.54 6.01 12.02
CA ILE A 9 -1.02 6.68 10.83
C ILE A 9 -1.57 6.00 9.58
N TYR A 10 -2.15 6.78 8.68
CA TYR A 10 -2.61 6.33 7.39
C TYR A 10 -1.82 7.00 6.27
N SER A 11 -1.24 6.21 5.40
CA SER A 11 -0.48 6.66 4.24
C SER A 11 -1.03 6.03 2.97
N LYS A 12 -1.43 6.86 2.01
CA LYS A 12 -1.94 6.39 0.72
C LYS A 12 -1.18 7.06 -0.41
N SER A 13 -0.60 6.24 -1.29
CA SER A 13 0.15 6.70 -2.47
C SER A 13 1.24 7.70 -2.11
N VAL A 14 2.11 7.30 -1.18
CA VAL A 14 3.22 8.13 -0.67
C VAL A 14 4.52 7.36 -0.70
N ILE A 15 4.57 6.13 -0.17
CA ILE A 15 5.81 5.37 0.02
C ILE A 15 6.53 5.08 -1.30
N GLU A 16 5.78 4.90 -2.39
CA GLU A 16 6.31 4.64 -3.74
C GLU A 16 7.09 5.81 -4.35
N HIS A 17 6.92 7.01 -3.81
CA HIS A 17 7.59 8.21 -4.30
C HIS A 17 8.96 8.45 -3.67
N PHE A 18 9.34 7.71 -2.64
CA PHE A 18 10.64 7.85 -1.98
C PHE A 18 11.72 7.01 -2.66
N TYR A 19 12.92 7.58 -2.83
CA TYR A 19 14.13 6.84 -3.18
C TYR A 19 14.62 5.96 -2.02
N TYR A 20 14.34 6.38 -0.78
CA TYR A 20 14.75 5.72 0.46
C TYR A 20 13.52 5.53 1.35
N PRO A 21 12.61 4.59 0.98
CA PRO A 21 11.35 4.38 1.71
C PRO A 21 11.58 3.92 3.16
N GLU A 22 12.74 3.32 3.45
CA GLU A 22 13.14 2.94 4.80
C GLU A 22 13.21 4.14 5.75
N ARG A 23 13.57 5.33 5.26
CA ARG A 23 13.58 6.56 6.08
C ARG A 23 12.17 7.01 6.44
N PHE A 24 11.26 6.84 5.51
CA PHE A 24 9.85 7.15 5.72
C PHE A 24 9.22 6.19 6.75
N ILE A 25 9.48 4.89 6.62
CA ILE A 25 8.98 3.88 7.57
C ILE A 25 9.60 4.07 8.96
N LYS A 26 10.90 4.39 9.03
CA LYS A 26 11.58 4.71 10.30
C LYS A 26 10.95 5.90 11.00
N GLU A 27 10.62 6.95 10.25
CA GLU A 27 9.97 8.14 10.81
C GLU A 27 8.55 7.83 11.29
N ILE A 28 7.77 7.04 10.53
CA ILE A 28 6.46 6.53 10.99
C ILE A 28 6.61 5.77 12.30
N TYR A 29 7.59 4.87 12.39
CA TYR A 29 7.83 4.11 13.62
C TYR A 29 8.15 5.01 14.82
N ARG A 30 8.97 6.06 14.58
CA ARG A 30 9.34 7.01 15.63
C ARG A 30 8.13 7.74 16.21
N VAL A 31 7.28 8.29 15.33
CA VAL A 31 6.15 9.14 15.75
C VAL A 31 4.89 8.35 16.12
N LEU A 32 4.85 7.04 15.86
CA LEU A 32 3.74 6.17 16.23
C LEU A 32 3.92 5.72 17.68
N LYS A 33 2.85 5.79 18.48
CA LYS A 33 2.85 5.30 19.88
C LYS A 33 3.11 3.80 19.94
N PRO A 34 3.71 3.27 21.03
CA PRO A 34 3.66 1.84 21.33
C PRO A 34 2.22 1.30 21.28
N GLY A 35 2.00 0.19 20.58
CA GLY A 35 0.67 -0.34 20.30
C GLY A 35 -0.09 0.36 19.16
N GLY A 36 0.45 1.45 18.61
CA GLY A 36 -0.15 2.20 17.53
C GLY A 36 -0.16 1.45 16.20
N LEU A 37 -1.09 1.82 15.32
CA LEU A 37 -1.36 1.17 14.04
C LEU A 37 -0.88 2.03 12.87
N VAL A 38 -0.10 1.46 11.96
CA VAL A 38 0.16 2.04 10.64
C VAL A 38 -0.63 1.30 9.57
N ILE A 39 -1.23 2.06 8.66
CA ILE A 39 -1.91 1.54 7.47
C ILE A 39 -1.27 2.20 6.26
N THR A 40 -0.73 1.38 5.34
CA THR A 40 -0.09 1.87 4.11
C THR A 40 -0.82 1.30 2.90
N LEU A 41 -1.13 2.18 1.93
CA LEU A 41 -1.74 1.81 0.66
C LEU A 41 -0.86 2.33 -0.48
N CYS A 42 -0.31 1.43 -1.29
CA CYS A 42 0.53 1.77 -2.44
C CYS A 42 0.23 0.87 -3.65
N PRO A 43 0.59 1.27 -4.89
CA PRO A 43 0.37 0.43 -6.07
C PRO A 43 1.13 -0.91 -6.00
N ASP A 44 0.45 -2.01 -6.31
CA ASP A 44 1.11 -3.31 -6.45
C ASP A 44 1.84 -3.36 -7.79
N TRP A 45 3.18 -3.41 -7.76
CA TRP A 45 4.02 -3.54 -8.94
C TRP A 45 3.63 -4.73 -9.82
N LYS A 46 3.27 -5.85 -9.23
CA LYS A 46 2.88 -7.07 -9.95
C LYS A 46 1.78 -6.84 -10.99
N TYR A 47 0.83 -5.97 -10.68
CA TYR A 47 -0.31 -5.70 -11.54
C TYR A 47 -0.20 -4.39 -12.32
N ASN A 48 0.62 -3.45 -11.86
CA ASN A 48 0.72 -2.10 -12.42
C ASN A 48 2.02 -1.85 -13.20
N TYR A 49 2.93 -2.82 -13.35
CA TYR A 49 4.27 -2.63 -13.91
C TYR A 49 4.30 -1.94 -15.28
N LYS A 50 3.28 -2.16 -16.12
CA LYS A 50 3.21 -1.57 -17.47
C LYS A 50 2.96 -0.06 -17.46
N VAL A 51 2.32 0.44 -16.42
CA VAL A 51 1.88 1.85 -16.31
C VAL A 51 2.49 2.56 -15.10
N TYR A 52 3.26 1.85 -14.28
CA TYR A 52 3.78 2.34 -13.01
C TYR A 52 4.59 3.63 -13.16
N PHE A 53 5.47 3.67 -14.14
CA PHE A 53 6.32 4.81 -14.41
C PHE A 53 5.70 5.83 -15.40
N GLU A 54 4.41 5.70 -15.76
CA GLU A 54 3.66 6.80 -16.37
C GLU A 54 3.54 7.99 -15.40
N ASP A 55 3.53 7.70 -14.10
CA ASP A 55 3.81 8.71 -13.08
C ASP A 55 5.33 8.80 -12.88
N PHE A 56 5.93 9.88 -13.40
CA PHE A 56 7.38 10.09 -13.35
C PHE A 56 7.92 10.28 -11.94
N THR A 57 7.04 10.50 -10.95
CA THR A 57 7.43 10.66 -9.54
C THR A 57 7.56 9.35 -8.79
N HIS A 58 7.07 8.24 -9.33
CA HIS A 58 7.29 6.93 -8.75
C HIS A 58 8.78 6.54 -8.76
N ARG A 59 9.28 6.02 -7.66
CA ARG A 59 10.69 5.66 -7.46
C ARG A 59 10.87 4.21 -7.06
N THR A 60 10.19 3.76 -6.02
CA THR A 60 10.36 2.43 -5.46
C THR A 60 9.11 1.57 -5.68
N PRO A 61 9.19 0.54 -6.53
CA PRO A 61 8.09 -0.39 -6.72
C PRO A 61 7.98 -1.36 -5.56
N PHE A 62 6.75 -1.61 -5.10
CA PHE A 62 6.47 -2.57 -4.04
C PHE A 62 5.67 -3.76 -4.56
N MET A 63 5.98 -4.93 -4.01
CA MET A 63 5.16 -6.13 -4.03
C MET A 63 4.85 -6.53 -2.57
N SER A 64 3.91 -7.46 -2.37
CA SER A 64 3.45 -7.81 -1.01
C SER A 64 4.57 -8.19 -0.06
N LEU A 65 5.56 -8.97 -0.51
CA LEU A 65 6.71 -9.35 0.33
C LEU A 65 7.59 -8.16 0.67
N SER A 66 7.97 -7.34 -0.31
CA SER A 66 8.84 -6.18 -0.05
C SER A 66 8.17 -5.13 0.85
N LEU A 67 6.85 -4.95 0.72
CA LEU A 67 6.10 -4.06 1.62
C LEU A 67 6.01 -4.64 3.04
N ARG A 68 5.87 -5.96 3.17
CA ARG A 68 5.93 -6.64 4.47
C ARG A 68 7.31 -6.52 5.10
N ASP A 69 8.35 -6.80 4.33
CA ASP A 69 9.73 -6.86 4.83
C ASP A 69 10.23 -5.50 5.30
N ILE A 70 9.85 -4.41 4.61
CA ILE A 70 10.24 -3.07 5.05
C ILE A 70 9.63 -2.71 6.42
N HIS A 71 8.40 -3.15 6.72
CA HIS A 71 7.82 -2.98 8.06
C HIS A 71 8.52 -3.87 9.08
N LEU A 72 8.78 -5.14 8.73
CA LEU A 72 9.41 -6.11 9.63
C LEU A 72 10.82 -5.66 10.05
N ILE A 73 11.65 -5.23 9.09
CA ILE A 73 13.02 -4.76 9.34
C ILE A 73 13.04 -3.54 10.27
N HIS A 74 11.99 -2.73 10.27
CA HIS A 74 11.87 -1.56 11.13
C HIS A 74 11.16 -1.84 12.47
N GLY A 75 10.97 -3.11 12.83
CA GLY A 75 10.49 -3.52 14.15
C GLY A 75 8.97 -3.54 14.32
N PHE A 76 8.21 -3.41 13.25
CA PHE A 76 6.76 -3.58 13.31
C PHE A 76 6.36 -5.04 13.48
N GLU A 77 5.24 -5.28 14.15
CA GLU A 77 4.63 -6.58 14.38
C GLU A 77 3.21 -6.65 13.78
N ASN A 78 2.62 -7.86 13.79
CA ASN A 78 1.26 -8.12 13.29
C ASN A 78 1.06 -7.61 11.85
N ILE A 79 2.10 -7.75 11.03
CA ILE A 79 2.12 -7.21 9.68
C ILE A 79 1.23 -8.06 8.78
N GLN A 80 0.22 -7.43 8.19
CA GLN A 80 -0.64 -8.01 7.18
C GLN A 80 -0.50 -7.22 5.88
N VAL A 81 -0.43 -7.89 4.75
CA VAL A 81 -0.38 -7.26 3.43
C VAL A 81 -1.30 -8.01 2.50
N GLU A 82 -2.25 -7.30 1.92
CA GLU A 82 -3.23 -7.86 0.99
C GLU A 82 -3.42 -7.02 -0.26
N CYS A 83 -3.90 -7.66 -1.33
CA CYS A 83 -4.31 -6.93 -2.53
C CYS A 83 -5.62 -6.20 -2.27
N PHE A 84 -5.64 -4.92 -2.56
CA PHE A 84 -6.79 -4.06 -2.34
C PHE A 84 -7.28 -3.43 -3.64
N ARG A 85 -8.60 -3.48 -3.87
CA ARG A 85 -9.26 -2.85 -5.02
C ARG A 85 -10.03 -1.62 -4.57
N GLN A 86 -9.67 -0.48 -5.13
CA GLN A 86 -10.32 0.81 -4.84
C GLN A 86 -11.68 0.97 -5.56
N LEU A 87 -12.38 -0.13 -5.85
CA LEU A 87 -13.65 -0.14 -6.54
C LEU A 87 -14.80 -0.40 -5.55
N PRO A 88 -15.51 0.64 -5.08
CA PRO A 88 -16.54 0.50 -4.04
C PRO A 88 -17.67 -0.48 -4.43
N ALA A 89 -17.97 -0.61 -5.73
CA ALA A 89 -18.95 -1.57 -6.20
C ALA A 89 -18.60 -3.02 -5.81
N LEU A 90 -17.32 -3.37 -5.73
CA LEU A 90 -16.90 -4.72 -5.31
C LEU A 90 -17.07 -4.94 -3.81
N TRP A 91 -17.08 -3.88 -3.02
CA TRP A 91 -17.30 -3.98 -1.56
C TRP A 91 -18.77 -4.25 -1.26
N SER A 92 -19.68 -3.67 -2.04
CA SER A 92 -21.12 -3.90 -1.93
C SER A 92 -21.59 -5.16 -2.65
N TRP A 93 -20.94 -5.50 -3.78
CA TRP A 93 -21.32 -6.61 -4.66
C TRP A 93 -20.07 -7.44 -5.06
N PRO A 94 -19.55 -8.31 -4.18
CA PRO A 94 -18.33 -9.09 -4.43
C PRO A 94 -18.43 -10.02 -5.66
N TRP A 95 -19.64 -10.42 -6.03
CA TRP A 95 -19.89 -11.23 -7.24
C TRP A 95 -19.55 -10.54 -8.55
N LEU A 96 -19.33 -9.21 -8.56
CA LEU A 96 -18.81 -8.45 -9.71
C LEU A 96 -17.31 -8.64 -9.94
N LEU A 97 -16.60 -9.32 -9.06
CA LEU A 97 -15.16 -9.54 -9.19
C LEU A 97 -14.75 -10.16 -10.55
N PRO A 98 -15.42 -11.19 -11.08
CA PRO A 98 -15.10 -11.72 -12.41
C PRO A 98 -15.21 -10.68 -13.52
N VAL A 99 -16.20 -9.79 -13.44
CA VAL A 99 -16.38 -8.70 -14.43
C VAL A 99 -15.24 -7.69 -14.34
N ALA A 100 -14.80 -7.33 -13.14
CA ALA A 100 -13.65 -6.46 -12.94
C ALA A 100 -12.37 -7.10 -13.47
N GLU A 101 -12.18 -8.41 -13.28
CA GLU A 101 -11.03 -9.15 -13.83
C GLU A 101 -11.05 -9.20 -15.36
N LEU A 102 -12.19 -9.47 -15.97
CA LEU A 102 -12.33 -9.42 -17.42
C LEU A 102 -12.03 -8.01 -17.95
N THR A 103 -12.54 -6.97 -17.27
CA THR A 103 -12.23 -5.57 -17.63
C THR A 103 -10.72 -5.32 -17.57
N ARG A 104 -10.04 -5.80 -16.52
CA ARG A 104 -8.58 -5.66 -16.35
C ARG A 104 -7.80 -6.33 -17.48
N LEU A 105 -8.22 -7.52 -17.90
CA LEU A 105 -7.51 -8.34 -18.89
C LEU A 105 -7.72 -7.84 -20.34
N PHE A 106 -8.94 -7.48 -20.69
CA PHE A 106 -9.32 -7.24 -22.08
C PHE A 106 -9.37 -5.75 -22.48
N VAL A 107 -9.51 -4.82 -21.54
CA VAL A 107 -9.50 -3.40 -21.88
C VAL A 107 -8.04 -2.92 -22.02
N PRO A 108 -7.63 -2.34 -23.16
CA PRO A 108 -6.26 -1.85 -23.35
C PRO A 108 -5.91 -0.70 -22.38
N ASN A 109 -4.62 -0.60 -22.01
CA ASN A 109 -4.11 0.50 -21.17
C ASN A 109 -3.93 1.83 -21.92
N ILE A 110 -4.08 1.82 -23.25
CA ILE A 110 -3.78 2.93 -24.17
C ILE A 110 -4.69 4.16 -23.95
N LEU A 111 -5.85 3.96 -23.38
CA LEU A 111 -6.79 5.03 -23.09
C LEU A 111 -6.79 5.27 -21.58
N LYS A 112 -6.42 6.49 -21.15
CA LYS A 112 -6.71 6.91 -19.77
C LYS A 112 -8.22 6.74 -19.58
N PRO A 113 -8.65 5.76 -18.78
CA PRO A 113 -10.07 5.45 -18.75
C PRO A 113 -10.82 6.58 -18.06
N HIS A 114 -11.72 7.24 -18.80
CA HIS A 114 -12.65 8.20 -18.23
C HIS A 114 -13.59 7.54 -17.22
N SER A 115 -13.76 6.22 -17.33
CA SER A 115 -14.60 5.43 -16.42
C SER A 115 -13.82 5.05 -15.16
N LYS A 116 -14.34 5.41 -13.99
CA LYS A 116 -13.81 4.96 -12.69
C LYS A 116 -13.81 3.44 -12.56
N TRP A 117 -14.80 2.75 -13.16
CA TRP A 117 -14.84 1.29 -13.19
C TRP A 117 -13.60 0.70 -13.86
N VAL A 118 -13.28 1.15 -15.07
CA VAL A 118 -12.13 0.65 -15.83
C VAL A 118 -10.84 0.96 -15.10
N ARG A 119 -10.67 2.19 -14.62
CA ARG A 119 -9.49 2.61 -13.87
C ARG A 119 -9.26 1.73 -12.66
N PHE A 120 -10.22 1.65 -11.75
CA PHE A 120 -10.07 0.94 -10.48
C PHE A 120 -10.15 -0.59 -10.60
N SER A 121 -10.65 -1.13 -11.72
CA SER A 121 -10.50 -2.55 -12.04
C SER A 121 -9.06 -2.91 -12.36
N LYS A 122 -8.27 -1.96 -12.89
CA LYS A 122 -6.88 -2.14 -13.30
C LYS A 122 -5.88 -1.79 -12.21
N GLU A 123 -6.11 -0.71 -11.48
CA GLU A 123 -5.25 -0.25 -10.40
C GLU A 123 -5.44 -1.13 -9.16
N ILE A 124 -4.65 -2.19 -9.07
CA ILE A 124 -4.60 -3.02 -7.87
C ILE A 124 -3.55 -2.43 -6.93
N MET A 125 -3.95 -2.23 -5.69
CA MET A 125 -3.10 -1.68 -4.63
C MET A 125 -2.69 -2.79 -3.67
N LEU A 126 -1.64 -2.54 -2.91
CA LEU A 126 -1.30 -3.26 -1.69
C LEU A 126 -1.82 -2.44 -0.51
N LEU A 127 -2.59 -3.08 0.33
CA LEU A 127 -2.98 -2.56 1.64
C LEU A 127 -2.16 -3.29 2.69
N SER A 128 -1.36 -2.58 3.44
CA SER A 128 -0.68 -3.15 4.61
C SER A 128 -1.20 -2.53 5.90
N SER A 129 -1.26 -3.33 6.94
CA SER A 129 -1.43 -2.89 8.32
C SER A 129 -0.32 -3.51 9.18
N ALA A 130 0.20 -2.73 10.13
CA ALA A 130 1.23 -3.19 11.05
C ALA A 130 1.12 -2.41 12.37
N THR A 131 1.57 -3.01 13.47
CA THR A 131 1.54 -2.38 14.78
C THR A 131 2.95 -2.17 15.32
N LYS A 132 3.17 -1.03 16.01
CA LYS A 132 4.37 -0.84 16.81
C LYS A 132 4.23 -1.66 18.09
N PRO A 133 5.24 -2.45 18.49
CA PRO A 133 5.19 -3.22 19.74
C PRO A 133 4.85 -2.36 20.96
N LEU A 134 4.15 -2.93 21.94
CA LEU A 134 3.83 -2.24 23.20
C LEU A 134 5.07 -1.95 24.07
N GLN A 135 6.06 -2.84 23.96
CA GLN A 135 7.39 -2.65 24.58
C GLN A 135 8.42 -2.81 23.49
N GLY A 136 9.32 -1.85 23.36
CA GLY A 136 10.45 -2.01 22.45
C GLY A 136 11.22 -3.27 22.87
N ASN A 137 11.23 -4.29 22.02
CA ASN A 137 12.18 -5.38 22.19
C ASN A 137 13.57 -4.78 21.96
N GLU A 138 14.27 -4.44 23.04
CA GLU A 138 15.69 -4.09 23.05
C GLU A 138 16.53 -5.36 22.77
N ASN A 139 16.27 -6.05 21.67
CA ASN A 139 17.04 -7.21 21.25
C ASN A 139 17.45 -7.03 19.78
N TRP A 140 18.39 -6.11 19.55
CA TRP A 140 19.23 -6.08 18.34
C TRP A 140 20.68 -5.85 18.71
#